data_7936ae5141a381cd923f869819dd6e56
#
_entry.id   7936ae5141a381cd923f869819dd6e56
#
_cell.length_a   1.000
_cell.length_b   1.000
_cell.length_c   1.000
_cell.angle_alpha   90.00
_cell.angle_beta   90.00
_cell.angle_gamma   90.00
#
_symmetry.space_group_name_H-M   'P 1'
#
loop_
_entity.id
_entity.type
_entity.pdbx_description
1 polymer ?
#
loop_
_entity_poly.entity_id
_entity_poly.type
_entity_poly.pdbx_seq_one_letter_code
_entity_poly.pdbx_strand_id
1 'polypeptide(L)'
;MALFRKRPHREVSFDGSWMVLTGTHDEKPLIARFDTSAEQLKGRYSIQIGVAVPLNDPTPEGFPTPEEDRQLGRIETKVVSKAADESVLVGVFTTGWMREFVLYANSSTWIEAYHHALEEEITTHEVQVMAKTDPDWSTYKSFVS
;
A
#
# COMPACT_ATOMS: atom_id res chain seq x y z
N MET A 1 -6.57 -13.58 -5.87
CA MET A 1 -6.62 -13.96 -4.45
C MET A 1 -6.94 -12.75 -3.60
N ALA A 2 -7.88 -12.88 -2.69
CA ALA A 2 -8.21 -11.78 -1.79
C ALA A 2 -7.13 -11.67 -0.71
N LEU A 3 -6.61 -10.45 -0.49
CA LEU A 3 -5.67 -10.17 0.58
C LEU A 3 -6.38 -10.12 1.92
N PHE A 4 -7.61 -9.62 1.93
CA PHE A 4 -8.35 -9.39 3.15
C PHE A 4 -9.66 -10.15 3.12
N ARG A 5 -10.08 -10.59 4.28
CA ARG A 5 -11.36 -11.24 4.48
C ARG A 5 -12.05 -10.57 5.65
N LYS A 6 -13.37 -10.57 5.63
CA LYS A 6 -14.15 -10.10 6.77
C LYS A 6 -13.85 -10.98 7.98
N ARG A 7 -13.63 -10.36 9.13
CA ARG A 7 -13.32 -11.04 10.38
C ARG A 7 -14.25 -10.53 11.46
N PRO A 8 -14.62 -11.37 12.46
CA PRO A 8 -15.45 -10.94 13.58
C PRO A 8 -14.82 -9.79 14.39
N HIS A 9 -13.49 -9.71 14.40
CA HIS A 9 -12.77 -8.71 15.18
C HIS A 9 -12.29 -7.53 14.35
N ARG A 10 -12.81 -7.38 13.13
CA ARG A 10 -12.42 -6.28 12.26
C ARG A 10 -13.00 -4.97 12.77
N GLU A 11 -12.13 -3.99 12.94
CA GLU A 11 -12.52 -2.63 13.26
C GLU A 11 -12.35 -1.75 12.04
N VAL A 12 -13.29 -0.84 11.82
CA VAL A 12 -13.30 0.08 10.67
C VAL A 12 -13.55 1.48 11.16
N SER A 13 -12.74 2.41 10.70
CA SER A 13 -12.95 3.83 10.95
C SER A 13 -12.69 4.60 9.67
N PHE A 14 -13.09 5.89 9.64
CA PHE A 14 -12.95 6.72 8.46
C PHE A 14 -12.21 8.01 8.78
N ASP A 15 -11.41 8.46 7.83
CA ASP A 15 -10.74 9.75 7.86
C ASP A 15 -10.88 10.36 6.46
N GLY A 16 -11.91 11.20 6.28
CA GLY A 16 -12.25 11.72 4.96
C GLY A 16 -12.71 10.59 4.05
N SER A 17 -12.08 10.44 2.89
CA SER A 17 -12.35 9.34 1.97
C SER A 17 -11.56 8.07 2.32
N TRP A 18 -10.65 8.12 3.29
CA TRP A 18 -9.83 6.99 3.68
C TRP A 18 -10.52 6.18 4.77
N MET A 19 -10.58 4.89 4.57
CA MET A 19 -11.09 3.95 5.56
C MET A 19 -9.93 3.21 6.18
N VAL A 20 -9.95 3.05 7.52
CA VAL A 20 -8.94 2.27 8.23
C VAL A 20 -9.57 0.97 8.71
N LEU A 21 -8.87 -0.12 8.44
CA LEU A 21 -9.29 -1.47 8.76
C LEU A 21 -8.24 -2.13 9.63
N THR A 22 -8.66 -2.69 10.77
CA THR A 22 -7.78 -3.55 11.55
C THR A 22 -8.34 -4.97 11.57
N GLY A 23 -7.46 -5.95 11.64
CA GLY A 23 -7.87 -7.35 11.63
C GLY A 23 -6.67 -8.26 11.60
N THR A 24 -6.81 -9.38 10.89
CA THR A 24 -5.73 -10.34 10.72
C THR A 24 -5.63 -10.78 9.27
N HIS A 25 -4.41 -11.13 8.86
CA HIS A 25 -4.11 -11.72 7.57
C HIS A 25 -3.09 -12.84 7.81
N ASP A 26 -3.45 -14.07 7.41
CA ASP A 26 -2.62 -15.24 7.67
C ASP A 26 -2.23 -15.34 9.15
N GLU A 27 -3.20 -15.12 10.03
CA GLU A 27 -3.05 -15.17 11.49
C GLU A 27 -2.14 -14.09 12.08
N LYS A 28 -1.70 -13.13 11.26
CA LYS A 28 -0.87 -12.00 11.72
C LYS A 28 -1.73 -10.75 11.82
N PRO A 29 -1.47 -9.88 12.79
CA PRO A 29 -2.18 -8.61 12.87
C PRO A 29 -2.00 -7.78 11.59
N LEU A 30 -3.04 -7.06 11.23
CA LEU A 30 -3.10 -6.26 10.03
C LEU A 30 -3.68 -4.89 10.34
N ILE A 31 -3.04 -3.85 9.81
CA ILE A 31 -3.63 -2.52 9.72
C ILE A 31 -3.60 -2.14 8.25
N ALA A 32 -4.75 -1.74 7.73
CA ALA A 32 -4.86 -1.30 6.34
C ALA A 32 -5.64 -0.01 6.29
N ARG A 33 -5.25 0.90 5.39
CA ARG A 33 -6.09 2.04 5.04
C ARG A 33 -6.18 2.13 3.52
N PHE A 34 -7.33 2.51 3.04
CA PHE A 34 -7.54 2.62 1.61
C PHE A 34 -8.52 3.76 1.30
N ASP A 35 -8.36 4.31 0.11
CA ASP A 35 -9.12 5.46 -0.34
C ASP A 35 -10.39 4.99 -1.03
N THR A 36 -11.54 5.19 -0.38
CA THR A 36 -12.82 4.77 -0.95
C THR A 36 -13.21 5.57 -2.19
N SER A 37 -12.69 6.80 -2.31
CA SER A 37 -12.97 7.64 -3.48
C SER A 37 -12.24 7.17 -4.74
N ALA A 38 -11.21 6.33 -4.59
CA ALA A 38 -10.43 5.85 -5.72
C ALA A 38 -11.25 4.96 -6.66
N GLU A 39 -12.36 4.39 -6.19
CA GLU A 39 -13.22 3.55 -7.01
C GLU A 39 -13.68 4.25 -8.29
N GLN A 40 -13.78 5.58 -8.27
CA GLN A 40 -14.16 6.36 -9.45
C GLN A 40 -13.15 6.25 -10.58
N LEU A 41 -11.92 5.86 -10.27
CA LEU A 41 -10.84 5.73 -11.25
C LEU A 41 -10.70 4.31 -11.80
N LYS A 42 -11.46 3.38 -11.25
CA LYS A 42 -11.49 2.00 -11.70
C LYS A 42 -11.93 1.96 -13.16
N GLY A 43 -11.17 1.26 -13.97
CA GLY A 43 -11.40 1.22 -15.42
C GLY A 43 -10.50 2.19 -16.19
N ARG A 44 -9.94 3.21 -15.54
CA ARG A 44 -8.97 4.11 -16.18
C ARG A 44 -7.55 3.62 -16.03
N TYR A 45 -7.25 2.94 -14.94
CA TYR A 45 -5.91 2.48 -14.62
C TYR A 45 -5.95 0.96 -14.46
N SER A 46 -5.24 0.25 -15.32
CA SER A 46 -5.26 -1.22 -15.36
C SER A 46 -4.02 -1.89 -14.79
N ILE A 47 -3.03 -1.10 -14.35
CA ILE A 47 -1.78 -1.63 -13.81
C ILE A 47 -1.75 -1.41 -12.31
N GLN A 48 -1.62 -2.48 -11.55
CA GLN A 48 -1.46 -2.42 -10.11
C GLN A 48 0.03 -2.41 -9.78
N ILE A 49 0.45 -1.50 -8.91
CA ILE A 49 1.83 -1.37 -8.48
C ILE A 49 1.87 -1.56 -6.98
N GLY A 50 2.74 -2.46 -6.53
CA GLY A 50 3.00 -2.65 -5.11
C GLY A 50 4.41 -2.16 -4.79
N VAL A 51 4.50 -1.29 -3.77
CA VAL A 51 5.79 -0.84 -3.23
C VAL A 51 5.89 -1.43 -1.83
N ALA A 52 6.76 -2.42 -1.67
CA ALA A 52 6.89 -3.16 -0.42
C ALA A 52 8.14 -2.70 0.33
N VAL A 53 7.95 -2.40 1.62
CA VAL A 53 9.01 -1.88 2.49
C VAL A 53 9.07 -2.76 3.75
N PRO A 54 10.07 -3.66 3.84
CA PRO A 54 10.25 -4.44 5.05
C PRO A 54 10.55 -3.54 6.25
N LEU A 55 9.97 -3.84 7.40
CA LEU A 55 10.22 -3.09 8.62
C LEU A 55 11.60 -3.45 9.18
N ASN A 56 12.32 -2.43 9.67
CA ASN A 56 13.64 -2.63 10.27
C ASN A 56 13.56 -2.92 11.76
N ASP A 57 12.56 -2.35 12.43
CA ASP A 57 12.45 -2.44 13.88
C ASP A 57 10.98 -2.65 14.27
N PRO A 58 10.42 -3.81 13.91
CA PRO A 58 9.02 -4.09 14.21
C PRO A 58 8.80 -4.40 15.70
N THR A 59 7.59 -4.08 16.16
CA THR A 59 7.13 -4.54 17.48
C THR A 59 6.89 -6.07 17.42
N PRO A 60 6.69 -6.72 18.58
CA PRO A 60 6.38 -8.15 18.56
C PRO A 60 5.17 -8.53 17.71
N GLU A 61 4.21 -7.62 17.54
CA GLU A 61 3.01 -7.83 16.71
C GLU A 61 3.30 -7.61 15.23
N GLY A 62 4.50 -7.12 14.86
CA GLY A 62 4.86 -6.91 13.47
C GLY A 62 4.54 -5.54 12.94
N PHE A 63 4.27 -4.56 13.81
CA PHE A 63 4.00 -3.18 13.42
C PHE A 63 5.23 -2.31 13.65
N PRO A 64 5.32 -1.14 13.00
CA PRO A 64 6.45 -0.25 13.23
C PRO A 64 6.38 0.39 14.60
N THR A 65 7.57 0.69 15.16
CA THR A 65 7.68 1.57 16.32
C THR A 65 7.26 2.99 15.91
N PRO A 66 6.96 3.89 16.87
CA PRO A 66 6.64 5.28 16.51
C PRO A 66 7.73 5.97 15.67
N GLU A 67 8.99 5.67 15.96
CA GLU A 67 10.12 6.22 15.19
C GLU A 67 10.11 5.71 13.76
N GLU A 68 9.96 4.41 13.58
CA GLU A 68 9.92 3.82 12.25
C GLU A 68 8.66 4.27 11.48
N ASP A 69 7.55 4.42 12.17
CA ASP A 69 6.32 4.90 11.54
C ASP A 69 6.50 6.29 10.94
N ARG A 70 7.26 7.17 11.61
CA ARG A 70 7.59 8.48 11.07
C ARG A 70 8.44 8.37 9.80
N GLN A 71 9.41 7.44 9.79
CA GLN A 71 10.22 7.19 8.59
C GLN A 71 9.35 6.69 7.43
N LEU A 72 8.41 5.79 7.73
CA LEU A 72 7.50 5.25 6.73
C LEU A 72 6.55 6.33 6.17
N GLY A 73 6.19 7.32 6.99
CA GLY A 73 5.42 8.47 6.52
C GLY A 73 6.18 9.30 5.51
N ARG A 74 7.48 9.50 5.73
CA ARG A 74 8.33 10.18 4.75
C ARG A 74 8.50 9.36 3.47
N ILE A 75 8.59 8.04 3.61
CA ILE A 75 8.66 7.14 2.46
C ILE A 75 7.36 7.23 1.64
N GLU A 76 6.21 7.26 2.30
CA GLU A 76 4.94 7.41 1.60
C GLU A 76 4.90 8.68 0.75
N THR A 77 5.40 9.79 1.27
CA THR A 77 5.47 11.03 0.52
C THR A 77 6.29 10.85 -0.76
N LYS A 78 7.40 10.12 -0.70
CA LYS A 78 8.23 9.85 -1.88
C LYS A 78 7.53 8.88 -2.83
N VAL A 79 6.87 7.86 -2.30
CA VAL A 79 6.11 6.90 -3.10
C VAL A 79 5.09 7.63 -3.97
N VAL A 80 4.39 8.60 -3.40
CA VAL A 80 3.38 9.37 -4.13
C VAL A 80 4.03 10.38 -5.07
N SER A 81 5.00 11.14 -4.58
CA SER A 81 5.58 12.25 -5.37
C SER A 81 6.42 11.79 -6.54
N LYS A 82 7.02 10.61 -6.47
CA LYS A 82 7.83 10.07 -7.57
C LYS A 82 7.03 9.26 -8.58
N ALA A 83 5.79 8.92 -8.25
CA ALA A 83 4.92 8.17 -9.16
C ALA A 83 4.51 9.03 -10.36
N ALA A 84 4.21 8.39 -11.48
CA ALA A 84 3.74 9.09 -12.66
C ALA A 84 2.43 9.84 -12.37
N ASP A 85 2.18 10.92 -13.11
CA ASP A 85 0.99 11.75 -12.91
C ASP A 85 -0.30 10.95 -13.05
N GLU A 86 -0.34 10.01 -14.00
CA GLU A 86 -1.51 9.17 -14.21
C GLU A 86 -1.41 7.89 -13.37
N SER A 87 -1.35 8.10 -12.06
CA SER A 87 -1.37 7.05 -11.07
C SER A 87 -2.06 7.55 -9.80
N VAL A 88 -2.48 6.63 -8.97
CA VAL A 88 -3.15 6.96 -7.71
C VAL A 88 -2.79 5.95 -6.65
N LEU A 89 -2.45 6.45 -5.46
CA LEU A 89 -2.28 5.59 -4.28
C LEU A 89 -3.66 5.25 -3.74
N VAL A 90 -3.98 3.97 -3.67
CA VAL A 90 -5.32 3.52 -3.25
C VAL A 90 -5.33 2.84 -1.89
N GLY A 91 -4.20 2.34 -1.44
CA GLY A 91 -4.16 1.63 -0.17
C GLY A 91 -2.76 1.51 0.39
N VAL A 92 -2.70 1.37 1.72
CA VAL A 92 -1.47 1.11 2.46
C VAL A 92 -1.81 0.06 3.49
N PHE A 93 -1.08 -1.04 3.50
CA PHE A 93 -1.31 -2.03 4.53
C PHE A 93 -0.02 -2.48 5.18
N THR A 94 -0.12 -2.82 6.47
CA THR A 94 1.00 -3.25 7.28
C THR A 94 0.62 -4.57 7.94
N THR A 95 1.37 -5.61 7.62
CA THR A 95 1.21 -6.94 8.18
C THR A 95 2.48 -7.74 7.92
N GLY A 96 2.78 -8.71 8.78
CA GLY A 96 3.89 -9.62 8.52
C GLY A 96 5.25 -8.92 8.43
N TRP A 97 5.47 -7.88 9.24
CA TRP A 97 6.72 -7.11 9.30
C TRP A 97 7.02 -6.33 8.03
N MET A 98 5.97 -5.97 7.28
CA MET A 98 6.12 -5.27 6.02
C MET A 98 5.04 -4.22 5.87
N ARG A 99 5.38 -3.07 5.28
CA ARG A 99 4.38 -2.09 4.82
C ARG A 99 4.37 -2.10 3.30
N GLU A 100 3.19 -2.19 2.72
CA GLU A 100 3.02 -2.15 1.28
C GLU A 100 2.11 -0.99 0.89
N PHE A 101 2.57 -0.25 -0.12
CA PHE A 101 1.80 0.83 -0.73
C PHE A 101 1.25 0.30 -2.05
N VAL A 102 -0.04 0.44 -2.26
CA VAL A 102 -0.71 -0.07 -3.46
C VAL A 102 -1.19 1.11 -4.31
N LEU A 103 -0.70 1.16 -5.55
CA LEU A 103 -1.07 2.18 -6.52
C LEU A 103 -1.68 1.53 -7.75
N TYR A 104 -2.46 2.31 -8.49
CA TYR A 104 -2.90 1.93 -9.83
C TYR A 104 -2.49 3.00 -10.81
N ALA A 105 -2.15 2.58 -12.02
CA ALA A 105 -1.67 3.47 -13.08
C ALA A 105 -2.16 2.98 -14.44
N ASN A 106 -2.07 3.84 -15.45
CA ASN A 106 -2.46 3.48 -16.81
C ASN A 106 -1.34 2.85 -17.61
N SER A 107 -0.10 2.85 -17.10
CA SER A 107 1.06 2.35 -17.81
C SER A 107 2.10 1.83 -16.82
N SER A 108 2.93 0.89 -17.26
CA SER A 108 4.05 0.37 -16.47
C SER A 108 5.41 0.82 -17.01
N THR A 109 5.43 1.67 -18.03
CA THR A 109 6.70 2.04 -18.70
C THR A 109 7.63 2.86 -17.82
N TRP A 110 7.12 3.46 -16.75
CA TRP A 110 7.87 4.30 -15.84
C TRP A 110 8.37 3.55 -14.59
N ILE A 111 8.02 2.28 -14.43
CA ILE A 111 8.25 1.53 -13.18
C ILE A 111 9.73 1.36 -12.87
N GLU A 112 10.55 1.03 -13.87
CA GLU A 112 11.98 0.82 -13.64
C GLU A 112 12.66 2.09 -13.13
N ALA A 113 12.40 3.21 -13.78
CA ALA A 113 12.94 4.51 -13.35
C ALA A 113 12.41 4.92 -11.98
N TYR A 114 11.15 4.63 -11.72
CA TYR A 114 10.51 4.88 -10.43
C TYR A 114 11.19 4.11 -9.31
N HIS A 115 11.39 2.81 -9.50
CA HIS A 115 12.08 1.97 -8.52
C HIS A 115 13.49 2.51 -8.22
N HIS A 116 14.21 2.86 -9.28
CA HIS A 116 15.56 3.42 -9.13
C HIS A 116 15.55 4.73 -8.33
N ALA A 117 14.61 5.62 -8.63
CA ALA A 117 14.48 6.89 -7.91
C ALA A 117 14.15 6.67 -6.44
N LEU A 118 13.28 5.72 -6.13
CA LEU A 118 12.95 5.39 -4.75
C LEU A 118 14.17 4.83 -4.01
N GLU A 119 14.92 3.94 -4.64
CA GLU A 119 16.13 3.38 -4.02
C GLU A 119 17.17 4.46 -3.73
N GLU A 120 17.33 5.44 -4.62
CA GLU A 120 18.28 6.52 -4.42
C GLU A 120 17.89 7.44 -3.26
N GLU A 121 16.59 7.73 -3.12
CA GLU A 121 16.14 8.72 -2.14
C GLU A 121 15.77 8.12 -0.79
N ILE A 122 15.40 6.85 -0.75
CA ILE A 122 15.05 6.18 0.49
C ILE A 122 16.29 5.44 0.98
N THR A 123 16.93 6.01 1.99
CA THR A 123 18.17 5.46 2.54
C THR A 123 17.98 4.70 3.83
N THR A 124 16.78 4.77 4.42
CA THR A 124 16.48 4.13 5.71
C THR A 124 15.98 2.70 5.58
N HIS A 125 15.39 2.34 4.44
CA HIS A 125 14.74 1.05 4.23
C HIS A 125 15.01 0.49 2.85
N GLU A 126 14.91 -0.82 2.74
CA GLU A 126 14.84 -1.47 1.44
C GLU A 126 13.47 -1.21 0.82
N VAL A 127 13.42 -1.13 -0.49
CA VAL A 127 12.20 -0.90 -1.25
C VAL A 127 12.13 -1.88 -2.41
N GLN A 128 11.02 -2.59 -2.52
CA GLN A 128 10.76 -3.49 -3.63
C GLN A 128 9.54 -2.98 -4.38
N VAL A 129 9.61 -2.98 -5.71
CA VAL A 129 8.51 -2.50 -6.54
C VAL A 129 8.11 -3.62 -7.51
N MET A 130 6.83 -3.92 -7.54
CA MET A 130 6.26 -4.91 -8.46
C MET A 130 5.07 -4.31 -9.17
N ALA A 131 4.85 -4.71 -10.42
CA ALA A 131 3.72 -4.27 -11.20
C ALA A 131 3.06 -5.47 -11.85
N LYS A 132 1.74 -5.42 -11.95
CA LYS A 132 0.97 -6.46 -12.65
C LYS A 132 -0.27 -5.86 -13.27
N THR A 133 -0.77 -6.50 -14.30
CA THR A 133 -2.05 -6.11 -14.90
C THR A 133 -3.18 -6.52 -13.96
N ASP A 134 -4.05 -5.58 -13.65
CA ASP A 134 -5.18 -5.82 -12.75
C ASP A 134 -6.35 -4.91 -13.15
N PRO A 135 -6.92 -5.14 -14.36
CA PRO A 135 -7.94 -4.24 -14.92
C PRO A 135 -9.21 -4.19 -14.08
N ASP A 136 -9.51 -5.25 -13.35
CA ASP A 136 -10.70 -5.32 -12.50
C ASP A 136 -10.46 -4.78 -11.10
N TRP A 137 -9.26 -4.32 -10.79
CA TRP A 137 -8.86 -3.83 -9.47
C TRP A 137 -9.13 -4.86 -8.37
N SER A 138 -8.75 -6.12 -8.63
CA SER A 138 -9.01 -7.21 -7.70
C SER A 138 -8.34 -6.99 -6.34
N THR A 139 -7.15 -6.41 -6.32
CA THR A 139 -6.45 -6.09 -5.08
C THR A 139 -7.22 -5.03 -4.28
N TYR A 140 -7.65 -3.97 -4.95
CA TYR A 140 -8.45 -2.92 -4.30
C TYR A 140 -9.79 -3.46 -3.79
N LYS A 141 -10.47 -4.27 -4.60
CA LYS A 141 -11.75 -4.89 -4.20
C LYS A 141 -11.60 -5.74 -2.95
N SER A 142 -10.44 -6.37 -2.76
CA SER A 142 -10.22 -7.19 -1.57
C SER A 142 -10.13 -6.36 -0.30
N PHE A 143 -9.81 -5.05 -0.41
CA PHE A 143 -9.83 -4.15 0.74
C PHE A 143 -11.26 -3.74 1.10
N VAL A 144 -12.09 -3.47 0.11
CA VAL A 144 -13.40 -2.83 0.30
C VAL A 144 -14.56 -3.82 0.45
N SER A 145 -14.34 -5.09 0.17
CA SER A 145 -15.40 -6.10 0.23
C SER A 145 -15.57 -6.75 1.61
#